data_bf823aa4b9718a55ba9bcc026a2724cf
#
_entry.id   bf823aa4b9718a55ba9bcc026a2724cf
#
_cell.length_a   1.000
_cell.length_b   1.000
_cell.length_c   1.000
_cell.angle_alpha   90.00
_cell.angle_beta   90.00
_cell.angle_gamma   90.00
#
_symmetry.space_group_name_H-M   'P 1'
#
loop_
_entity.id
_entity.type
_entity.pdbx_description
1 polymer ?
#
loop_
_entity_poly.entity_id
_entity_poly.type
_entity_poly.pdbx_seq_one_letter_code
_entity_poly.pdbx_strand_id
1 'polypeptide(L)'
;MFHNEEVWGTVVSFHFPEQGVTQASIDALLAQSIAFVHEIDRQFSTYKESSEVSQIRRGELDISDATDRMRLIWNLCAEASALTDGAFDPFQERLGGFDPSGYVKGWAADRLAEMAIDAGISRLHINAGGDLTLRGGMDAQRPWMIGIQHPERAGSIATALPLRDGAVASSGTYERGAHIYDASNASI
;
A
#
# COMPACT_ATOMS: atom_id res chain seq x y z
N MET A 1 -12.58 15.89 4.24
CA MET A 1 -12.24 15.15 5.49
C MET A 1 -10.82 14.62 5.36
N PHE A 2 -10.08 14.62 6.47
CA PHE A 2 -8.73 14.04 6.55
C PHE A 2 -8.65 13.16 7.81
N HIS A 3 -8.05 11.96 7.68
CA HIS A 3 -7.83 11.04 8.79
C HIS A 3 -6.50 10.31 8.64
N ASN A 4 -5.83 10.04 9.75
CA ASN A 4 -4.62 9.23 9.83
C ASN A 4 -4.88 8.01 10.71
N GLU A 5 -4.48 6.83 10.24
CA GLU A 5 -4.57 5.56 10.96
C GLU A 5 -3.17 4.95 11.10
N GLU A 6 -2.77 4.62 12.32
CA GLU A 6 -1.51 3.93 12.59
C GLU A 6 -1.66 2.42 12.38
N VAL A 7 -1.07 1.91 11.31
CA VAL A 7 -1.14 0.49 10.94
C VAL A 7 0.07 0.11 10.07
N TRP A 8 0.42 -1.15 9.98
CA TRP A 8 1.55 -1.69 9.17
C TRP A 8 2.92 -1.12 9.58
N GLY A 9 3.09 -0.67 10.81
CA GLY A 9 4.30 0.00 11.28
C GLY A 9 4.54 1.37 10.63
N THR A 10 3.49 1.98 10.07
CA THR A 10 3.49 3.29 9.41
C THR A 10 2.13 3.98 9.61
N VAL A 11 1.87 5.04 8.85
CA VAL A 11 0.59 5.75 8.87
C VAL A 11 -0.09 5.58 7.51
N VAL A 12 -1.36 5.22 7.53
CA VAL A 12 -2.26 5.30 6.37
C VAL A 12 -3.11 6.56 6.50
N SER A 13 -2.98 7.47 5.53
CA SER A 13 -3.72 8.73 5.50
C SER A 13 -4.84 8.69 4.46
N PHE A 14 -6.01 9.13 4.86
CA PHE A 14 -7.19 9.25 4.01
C PHE A 14 -7.54 10.72 3.83
N HIS A 15 -7.64 11.18 2.60
CA HIS A 15 -8.11 12.52 2.28
C HIS A 15 -9.25 12.45 1.27
N PHE A 16 -10.44 12.83 1.72
CA PHE A 16 -11.64 12.97 0.90
C PHE A 16 -12.05 14.45 0.89
N PRO A 17 -11.79 15.18 -0.20
CA PRO A 17 -12.26 16.57 -0.35
C PRO A 17 -13.79 16.63 -0.33
N GLU A 18 -14.33 17.80 -0.07
CA GLU A 18 -15.79 18.03 -0.15
C GLU A 18 -16.29 17.76 -1.58
N GLN A 19 -17.32 16.92 -1.74
CA GLN A 19 -17.77 16.44 -3.04
C GLN A 19 -19.26 16.05 -3.12
N GLY A 20 -20.08 16.60 -2.26
CA GLY A 20 -21.54 16.43 -2.34
C GLY A 20 -22.10 15.13 -1.73
N VAL A 21 -21.27 14.29 -1.10
CA VAL A 21 -21.73 13.16 -0.28
C VAL A 21 -21.99 13.62 1.16
N THR A 22 -22.85 12.87 1.87
CA THR A 22 -23.16 13.21 3.27
C THR A 22 -22.01 12.89 4.21
N GLN A 23 -21.89 13.61 5.32
CA GLN A 23 -20.90 13.31 6.36
C GLN A 23 -21.06 11.88 6.89
N ALA A 24 -22.30 11.42 7.09
CA ALA A 24 -22.59 10.06 7.54
C ALA A 24 -22.04 8.97 6.58
N SER A 25 -22.11 9.21 5.26
CA SER A 25 -21.53 8.29 4.26
C SER A 25 -20.01 8.26 4.35
N ILE A 26 -19.38 9.41 4.57
CA ILE A 26 -17.92 9.53 4.75
C ILE A 26 -17.48 8.83 6.03
N ASP A 27 -18.20 9.01 7.13
CA ASP A 27 -17.88 8.39 8.43
C ASP A 27 -18.04 6.86 8.36
N ALA A 28 -19.09 6.37 7.68
CA ALA A 28 -19.28 4.94 7.45
C ALA A 28 -18.17 4.32 6.60
N LEU A 29 -17.77 4.99 5.51
CA LEU A 29 -16.66 4.55 4.68
C LEU A 29 -15.35 4.53 5.47
N LEU A 30 -15.08 5.58 6.24
CA LEU A 30 -13.87 5.64 7.06
C LEU A 30 -13.80 4.50 8.07
N ALA A 31 -14.90 4.21 8.76
CA ALA A 31 -14.95 3.09 9.70
C ALA A 31 -14.67 1.74 9.01
N GLN A 32 -15.24 1.52 7.81
CA GLN A 32 -14.98 0.32 7.01
C GLN A 32 -13.52 0.26 6.54
N SER A 33 -12.97 1.39 6.10
CA SER A 33 -11.57 1.49 5.65
C SER A 33 -10.59 1.19 6.79
N ILE A 34 -10.83 1.71 7.98
CA ILE A 34 -10.02 1.42 9.19
C ILE A 34 -10.09 -0.08 9.51
N ALA A 35 -11.29 -0.66 9.55
CA ALA A 35 -11.46 -2.09 9.79
C ALA A 35 -10.70 -2.94 8.76
N PHE A 36 -10.76 -2.56 7.48
CA PHE A 36 -10.07 -3.23 6.39
C PHE A 36 -8.55 -3.18 6.54
N VAL A 37 -7.94 -2.02 6.80
CA VAL A 37 -6.47 -1.94 6.94
C VAL A 37 -5.95 -2.74 8.13
N HIS A 38 -6.70 -2.78 9.23
CA HIS A 38 -6.35 -3.62 10.38
C HIS A 38 -6.53 -5.12 10.09
N GLU A 39 -7.52 -5.50 9.28
CA GLU A 39 -7.68 -6.89 8.82
C GLU A 39 -6.49 -7.32 7.95
N ILE A 40 -6.09 -6.48 6.98
CA ILE A 40 -4.90 -6.70 6.15
C ILE A 40 -3.64 -6.83 7.01
N ASP A 41 -3.47 -6.00 8.03
CA ASP A 41 -2.34 -6.09 8.95
C ASP A 41 -2.33 -7.41 9.74
N ARG A 42 -3.49 -7.87 10.22
CA ARG A 42 -3.57 -9.16 10.90
C ARG A 42 -3.20 -10.32 9.98
N GLN A 43 -3.59 -10.25 8.71
CA GLN A 43 -3.42 -11.34 7.75
C GLN A 43 -2.03 -11.39 7.13
N PHE A 44 -1.48 -10.24 6.75
CA PHE A 44 -0.26 -10.15 5.93
C PHE A 44 0.99 -9.66 6.66
N SER A 45 0.90 -9.33 7.94
CA SER A 45 2.06 -8.87 8.71
C SER A 45 3.12 -9.95 8.83
N THR A 46 4.35 -9.62 8.48
CA THR A 46 5.52 -10.50 8.66
C THR A 46 6.04 -10.51 10.10
N TYR A 47 5.49 -9.64 10.98
CA TYR A 47 5.88 -9.46 12.37
C TYR A 47 4.91 -10.11 13.36
N LYS A 48 3.67 -10.44 12.93
CA LYS A 48 2.66 -11.09 13.77
C LYS A 48 2.73 -12.59 13.60
N GLU A 49 3.05 -13.32 14.67
CA GLU A 49 3.17 -14.79 14.63
C GLU A 49 1.89 -15.48 14.15
N SER A 50 0.72 -14.91 14.47
CA SER A 50 -0.58 -15.46 14.09
C SER A 50 -1.04 -15.11 12.66
N SER A 51 -0.29 -14.30 11.92
CA SER A 51 -0.65 -13.98 10.53
C SER A 51 -0.52 -15.20 9.62
N GLU A 52 -1.31 -15.26 8.54
CA GLU A 52 -1.18 -16.32 7.54
C GLU A 52 0.21 -16.31 6.86
N VAL A 53 0.79 -15.13 6.62
CA VAL A 53 2.17 -15.01 6.11
C VAL A 53 3.15 -15.72 7.02
N SER A 54 3.09 -15.46 8.34
CA SER A 54 4.00 -16.07 9.30
C SER A 54 3.78 -17.59 9.43
N GLN A 55 2.53 -18.05 9.37
CA GLN A 55 2.21 -19.49 9.37
C GLN A 55 2.72 -20.19 8.10
N ILE A 56 2.57 -19.56 6.92
CA ILE A 56 3.11 -20.08 5.66
C ILE A 56 4.64 -20.15 5.74
N ARG A 57 5.31 -19.11 6.24
CA ARG A 57 6.78 -19.09 6.43
C ARG A 57 7.30 -20.22 7.33
N ARG A 58 6.54 -20.58 8.36
CA ARG A 58 6.90 -21.69 9.26
C ARG A 58 6.46 -23.07 8.76
N GLY A 59 5.77 -23.14 7.60
CA GLY A 59 5.22 -24.39 7.07
C GLY A 59 4.05 -24.95 7.88
N GLU A 60 3.40 -24.11 8.70
CA GLU A 60 2.22 -24.47 9.49
C GLU A 60 0.93 -24.37 8.69
N LEU A 61 0.93 -23.57 7.61
CA LEU A 61 -0.19 -23.38 6.68
C LEU A 61 0.32 -23.57 5.24
N ASP A 62 -0.27 -24.52 4.52
CA ASP A 62 -0.04 -24.63 3.08
C ASP A 62 -0.85 -23.56 2.34
N ILE A 63 -0.32 -23.01 1.25
CA ILE A 63 -1.00 -21.98 0.47
C ILE A 63 -2.35 -22.46 -0.10
N SER A 64 -2.49 -23.77 -0.37
CA SER A 64 -3.75 -24.37 -0.83
C SER A 64 -4.87 -24.29 0.23
N ASP A 65 -4.50 -24.27 1.52
CA ASP A 65 -5.43 -24.22 2.65
C ASP A 65 -5.62 -22.79 3.21
N ALA A 66 -4.85 -21.84 2.69
CA ALA A 66 -4.95 -20.43 3.07
C ALA A 66 -6.26 -19.80 2.58
N THR A 67 -6.59 -18.62 3.11
CA THR A 67 -7.77 -17.86 2.69
C THR A 67 -7.72 -17.49 1.20
N ASP A 68 -8.88 -17.24 0.58
CA ASP A 68 -8.97 -16.80 -0.82
C ASP A 68 -8.15 -15.52 -1.07
N ARG A 69 -8.16 -14.60 -0.11
CA ARG A 69 -7.37 -13.36 -0.21
C ARG A 69 -5.87 -13.63 -0.17
N MET A 70 -5.41 -14.56 0.66
CA MET A 70 -3.99 -14.95 0.71
C MET A 70 -3.58 -15.60 -0.61
N ARG A 71 -4.37 -16.52 -1.15
CA ARG A 71 -4.11 -17.14 -2.46
C ARG A 71 -4.09 -16.11 -3.60
N LEU A 72 -5.00 -15.13 -3.57
CA LEU A 72 -5.00 -14.02 -4.53
C LEU A 72 -3.70 -13.24 -4.47
N ILE A 73 -3.29 -12.79 -3.28
CA ILE A 73 -2.05 -12.00 -3.11
C ILE A 73 -0.82 -12.83 -3.48
N TRP A 74 -0.78 -14.10 -3.15
CA TRP A 74 0.29 -15.00 -3.57
C TRP A 74 0.45 -15.04 -5.09
N ASN A 75 -0.64 -15.21 -5.83
CA ASN A 75 -0.63 -15.23 -7.28
C ASN A 75 -0.22 -13.88 -7.88
N LEU A 76 -0.77 -12.78 -7.36
CA LEU A 76 -0.42 -11.42 -7.81
C LEU A 76 1.07 -11.10 -7.54
N CYS A 77 1.62 -11.57 -6.43
CA CYS A 77 3.05 -11.48 -6.12
C CYS A 77 3.91 -12.29 -7.12
N ALA A 78 3.46 -13.49 -7.49
CA ALA A 78 4.16 -14.31 -8.48
C ALA A 78 4.12 -13.65 -9.88
N GLU A 79 2.98 -13.10 -10.27
CA GLU A 79 2.84 -12.35 -11.52
C GLU A 79 3.74 -11.10 -11.53
N ALA A 80 3.78 -10.33 -10.44
CA ALA A 80 4.64 -9.16 -10.31
C ALA A 80 6.13 -9.54 -10.36
N SER A 81 6.51 -10.65 -9.75
CA SER A 81 7.88 -11.18 -9.85
C SER A 81 8.24 -11.50 -11.30
N ALA A 82 7.35 -12.18 -12.04
CA ALA A 82 7.57 -12.51 -13.44
C ALA A 82 7.64 -11.26 -14.33
N LEU A 83 6.76 -10.27 -14.11
CA LEU A 83 6.73 -9.00 -14.85
C LEU A 83 7.98 -8.13 -14.65
N THR A 84 8.67 -8.30 -13.53
CA THR A 84 9.87 -7.53 -13.18
C THR A 84 11.17 -8.32 -13.40
N ASP A 85 11.10 -9.48 -14.10
CA ASP A 85 12.23 -10.38 -14.28
C ASP A 85 12.95 -10.73 -12.94
N GLY A 86 12.16 -10.87 -11.85
CA GLY A 86 12.65 -11.16 -10.51
C GLY A 86 13.24 -9.96 -9.75
N ALA A 87 13.17 -8.72 -10.26
CA ALA A 87 13.59 -7.54 -9.52
C ALA A 87 12.73 -7.34 -8.25
N PHE A 88 11.42 -7.62 -8.33
CA PHE A 88 10.59 -7.86 -7.17
C PHE A 88 10.49 -9.38 -6.96
N ASP A 89 11.06 -9.86 -5.86
CA ASP A 89 11.00 -11.28 -5.48
C ASP A 89 10.44 -11.43 -4.06
N PRO A 90 9.15 -11.79 -3.93
CA PRO A 90 8.49 -11.97 -2.64
C PRO A 90 8.74 -13.35 -2.01
N PHE A 91 9.49 -14.26 -2.68
CA PHE A 91 9.71 -15.64 -2.25
C PHE A 91 11.12 -15.92 -1.77
N GLN A 92 11.90 -14.88 -1.45
CA GLN A 92 13.31 -15.03 -1.10
C GLN A 92 13.52 -15.78 0.22
N GLU A 93 14.13 -16.96 0.17
CA GLU A 93 14.48 -17.78 1.35
C GLU A 93 15.37 -17.00 2.34
N ARG A 94 16.30 -16.18 1.84
CA ARG A 94 17.18 -15.33 2.67
C ARG A 94 16.43 -14.32 3.55
N LEU A 95 15.18 -13.97 3.18
CA LEU A 95 14.29 -13.07 3.93
C LEU A 95 13.26 -13.85 4.76
N GLY A 96 13.42 -15.17 4.89
CA GLY A 96 12.51 -16.04 5.63
C GLY A 96 11.31 -16.53 4.82
N GLY A 97 11.42 -16.55 3.48
CA GLY A 97 10.38 -17.03 2.57
C GLY A 97 9.40 -15.94 2.15
N PHE A 98 8.13 -16.29 1.96
CA PHE A 98 7.12 -15.40 1.39
C PHE A 98 6.96 -14.08 2.15
N ASP A 99 7.19 -12.96 1.46
CA ASP A 99 7.02 -11.60 1.97
C ASP A 99 6.28 -10.72 0.95
N PRO A 100 4.96 -10.54 1.10
CA PRO A 100 4.17 -9.72 0.19
C PRO A 100 4.21 -8.22 0.52
N SER A 101 5.02 -7.76 1.48
CA SER A 101 4.99 -6.39 2.02
C SER A 101 5.19 -5.32 0.93
N GLY A 102 6.01 -5.60 -0.09
CA GLY A 102 6.24 -4.69 -1.20
C GLY A 102 5.05 -4.57 -2.17
N TYR A 103 4.10 -5.49 -2.12
CA TYR A 103 2.93 -5.53 -2.99
C TYR A 103 1.63 -5.16 -2.26
N VAL A 104 1.43 -5.74 -1.07
CA VAL A 104 0.12 -5.73 -0.38
C VAL A 104 -0.34 -4.33 0.03
N LYS A 105 0.57 -3.40 0.30
CA LYS A 105 0.20 -2.02 0.68
C LYS A 105 -0.43 -1.26 -0.49
N GLY A 106 0.19 -1.32 -1.67
CA GLY A 106 -0.35 -0.71 -2.89
C GLY A 106 -1.69 -1.34 -3.28
N TRP A 107 -1.78 -2.67 -3.25
CA TRP A 107 -3.02 -3.39 -3.48
C TRP A 107 -4.13 -2.96 -2.50
N ALA A 108 -3.82 -2.85 -1.21
CA ALA A 108 -4.79 -2.41 -0.21
C ALA A 108 -5.25 -0.97 -0.44
N ALA A 109 -4.34 -0.06 -0.83
CA ALA A 109 -4.69 1.32 -1.18
C ALA A 109 -5.65 1.38 -2.39
N ASP A 110 -5.45 0.52 -3.39
CA ASP A 110 -6.37 0.43 -4.52
C ASP A 110 -7.75 -0.12 -4.10
N ARG A 111 -7.80 -1.13 -3.23
CA ARG A 111 -9.08 -1.63 -2.68
C ARG A 111 -9.82 -0.55 -1.88
N LEU A 112 -9.11 0.24 -1.09
CA LEU A 112 -9.68 1.38 -0.37
C LEU A 112 -10.23 2.44 -1.34
N ALA A 113 -9.54 2.69 -2.44
CA ALA A 113 -10.02 3.62 -3.48
C ALA A 113 -11.30 3.10 -4.15
N GLU A 114 -11.40 1.81 -4.43
CA GLU A 114 -12.62 1.19 -4.96
C GLU A 114 -13.79 1.29 -3.97
N MET A 115 -13.56 0.97 -2.68
CA MET A 115 -14.59 1.13 -1.64
C MET A 115 -15.11 2.57 -1.58
N ALA A 116 -14.22 3.56 -1.74
CA ALA A 116 -14.61 4.97 -1.76
C ALA A 116 -15.45 5.33 -3.00
N ILE A 117 -15.07 4.82 -4.18
CA ILE A 117 -15.82 5.02 -5.42
C ILE A 117 -17.22 4.40 -5.32
N ASP A 118 -17.31 3.18 -4.77
CA ASP A 118 -18.59 2.49 -4.56
C ASP A 118 -19.50 3.24 -3.56
N ALA A 119 -18.91 3.95 -2.61
CA ALA A 119 -19.61 4.85 -1.69
C ALA A 119 -19.97 6.22 -2.32
N GLY A 120 -19.69 6.44 -3.61
CA GLY A 120 -19.98 7.68 -4.34
C GLY A 120 -18.91 8.77 -4.15
N ILE A 121 -17.75 8.44 -3.59
CA ILE A 121 -16.63 9.37 -3.40
C ILE A 121 -15.72 9.27 -4.63
N SER A 122 -15.82 10.26 -5.52
CA SER A 122 -15.07 10.30 -6.78
C SER A 122 -13.70 11.00 -6.68
N ARG A 123 -13.44 11.71 -5.58
CA ARG A 123 -12.16 12.39 -5.33
C ARG A 123 -11.56 11.94 -4.02
N LEU A 124 -10.37 11.37 -4.11
CA LEU A 124 -9.66 10.85 -2.94
C LEU A 124 -8.14 10.85 -3.14
N HIS A 125 -7.45 10.92 -2.02
CA HIS A 125 -6.03 10.67 -1.90
C HIS A 125 -5.81 9.73 -0.71
N ILE A 126 -5.27 8.57 -0.96
CA ILE A 126 -4.87 7.60 0.06
C ILE A 126 -3.34 7.48 0.02
N ASN A 127 -2.71 7.61 1.18
CA ASN A 127 -1.27 7.44 1.34
C ASN A 127 -1.01 6.28 2.32
N ALA A 128 -0.48 5.20 1.82
CA ALA A 128 -0.16 3.99 2.57
C ALA A 128 1.34 3.90 2.88
N GLY A 129 1.83 4.81 3.76
CA GLY A 129 3.24 4.82 4.16
C GLY A 129 4.19 5.22 3.02
N GLY A 130 3.79 6.15 2.16
CA GLY A 130 4.55 6.64 1.01
C GLY A 130 4.06 6.10 -0.34
N ASP A 131 3.26 5.05 -0.35
CA ASP A 131 2.58 4.57 -1.56
C ASP A 131 1.21 5.25 -1.68
N LEU A 132 1.00 5.96 -2.77
CA LEU A 132 -0.14 6.85 -2.96
C LEU A 132 -1.11 6.29 -4.01
N THR A 133 -2.40 6.34 -3.72
CA THR A 133 -3.47 6.14 -4.71
C THR A 133 -4.34 7.39 -4.77
N LEU A 134 -4.58 7.89 -5.98
CA LEU A 134 -5.20 9.18 -6.26
C LEU A 134 -6.36 9.02 -7.25
N ARG A 135 -7.47 9.70 -7.00
CA ARG A 135 -8.61 9.77 -7.94
C ARG A 135 -9.20 11.18 -7.98
N GLY A 136 -9.62 11.61 -9.17
CA GLY A 136 -10.48 12.77 -9.44
C GLY A 136 -9.86 14.15 -9.24
N GLY A 137 -8.59 14.22 -8.84
CA GLY A 137 -7.94 15.50 -8.51
C GLY A 137 -8.45 16.14 -7.21
N MET A 138 -7.87 17.25 -6.82
CA MET A 138 -8.27 18.03 -5.63
C MET A 138 -9.68 18.57 -5.77
N ASP A 139 -10.00 19.04 -6.98
CA ASP A 139 -11.34 19.46 -7.42
C ASP A 139 -11.48 19.31 -8.96
N ALA A 140 -12.57 19.84 -9.53
CA ALA A 140 -12.84 19.72 -10.95
C ALA A 140 -11.76 20.40 -11.83
N GLN A 141 -11.07 21.42 -11.34
CA GLN A 141 -10.07 22.20 -12.08
C GLN A 141 -8.65 21.84 -11.69
N ARG A 142 -8.39 21.51 -10.42
CA ARG A 142 -7.03 21.31 -9.89
C ARG A 142 -6.69 19.82 -9.74
N PRO A 143 -5.53 19.38 -10.25
CA PRO A 143 -4.98 18.08 -9.92
C PRO A 143 -4.51 18.02 -8.46
N TRP A 144 -4.25 16.82 -7.97
CA TRP A 144 -3.40 16.60 -6.81
C TRP A 144 -1.97 17.05 -7.14
N MET A 145 -1.33 17.74 -6.21
CA MET A 145 0.09 18.10 -6.32
C MET A 145 0.90 17.22 -5.38
N ILE A 146 1.58 16.23 -5.91
CA ILE A 146 2.33 15.25 -5.13
C ILE A 146 3.80 15.66 -5.11
N GLY A 147 4.27 16.06 -3.92
CA GLY A 147 5.67 16.39 -3.70
C GLY A 147 6.53 15.13 -3.55
N ILE A 148 7.59 15.04 -4.35
CA ILE A 148 8.62 14.00 -4.19
C ILE A 148 9.72 14.59 -3.30
N GLN A 149 9.98 13.95 -2.17
CA GLN A 149 10.98 14.37 -1.20
C GLN A 149 12.39 14.32 -1.80
N HIS A 150 13.21 15.31 -1.45
CA HIS A 150 14.61 15.32 -1.86
C HIS A 150 15.40 14.29 -1.04
N PRO A 151 16.14 13.35 -1.66
CA PRO A 151 16.79 12.26 -0.94
C PRO A 151 17.87 12.71 0.06
N GLU A 152 18.57 13.81 -0.23
CA GLU A 152 19.68 14.30 0.58
C GLU A 152 19.32 15.53 1.45
N ARG A 153 18.16 16.16 1.23
CA ARG A 153 17.76 17.38 1.94
C ARG A 153 16.40 17.16 2.61
N ALA A 154 16.47 16.70 3.86
CA ALA A 154 15.26 16.45 4.66
C ALA A 154 14.33 17.68 4.68
N GLY A 155 13.03 17.44 4.54
CA GLY A 155 12.01 18.49 4.51
C GLY A 155 11.95 19.32 3.22
N SER A 156 12.78 19.00 2.20
CA SER A 156 12.75 19.66 0.88
C SER A 156 12.05 18.79 -0.16
N ILE A 157 11.38 19.44 -1.10
CA ILE A 157 10.73 18.80 -2.26
C ILE A 157 11.70 18.89 -3.45
N ALA A 158 12.04 17.75 -4.06
CA ALA A 158 12.85 17.69 -5.27
C ALA A 158 12.06 18.08 -6.50
N THR A 159 10.81 17.59 -6.59
CA THR A 159 9.87 17.91 -7.68
C THR A 159 8.44 17.71 -7.19
N ALA A 160 7.49 18.23 -7.95
CA ALA A 160 6.06 18.02 -7.69
C ALA A 160 5.37 17.52 -8.96
N LEU A 161 4.54 16.50 -8.81
CA LEU A 161 3.80 15.85 -9.89
C LEU A 161 2.33 16.26 -9.83
N PRO A 162 1.78 16.90 -10.88
CA PRO A 162 0.35 17.14 -10.99
C PRO A 162 -0.36 15.86 -11.50
N LEU A 163 -1.20 15.24 -10.67
CA LEU A 163 -1.93 14.01 -11.01
C LEU A 163 -3.41 14.18 -10.67
N ARG A 164 -4.29 13.72 -11.57
CA ARG A 164 -5.71 13.62 -11.27
C ARG A 164 -6.07 12.24 -10.76
N ASP A 165 -5.61 11.24 -11.50
CA ASP A 165 -5.82 9.82 -11.24
C ASP A 165 -4.49 9.10 -11.40
N GLY A 166 -4.26 8.07 -10.62
CA GLY A 166 -3.05 7.26 -10.69
C GLY A 166 -2.52 6.85 -9.32
N ALA A 167 -1.28 6.37 -9.36
CA ALA A 167 -0.55 5.96 -8.16
C ALA A 167 0.89 6.51 -8.21
N VAL A 168 1.48 6.72 -7.04
CA VAL A 168 2.89 7.07 -6.89
C VAL A 168 3.46 6.17 -5.80
N ALA A 169 4.49 5.42 -6.13
CA ALA A 169 5.28 4.68 -5.16
C ALA A 169 6.71 5.20 -5.14
N SER A 170 7.31 5.24 -3.95
CA SER A 170 8.68 5.70 -3.77
C SER A 170 9.48 4.65 -3.02
N SER A 171 10.57 4.20 -3.63
CA SER A 171 11.56 3.33 -2.99
C SER A 171 12.87 4.11 -2.81
N GLY A 172 13.38 4.11 -1.58
CA GLY A 172 14.63 4.83 -1.27
C GLY A 172 15.26 4.32 0.02
N THR A 173 16.58 4.44 0.14
CA THR A 173 17.35 3.98 1.31
C THR A 173 17.37 4.99 2.45
N TYR A 174 16.91 6.23 2.23
CA TYR A 174 17.04 7.35 3.16
C TYR A 174 16.10 7.29 4.38
N GLU A 175 14.98 6.52 4.29
CA GLU A 175 14.03 6.38 5.42
C GLU A 175 14.25 5.10 6.23
N ARG A 176 14.57 3.98 5.55
CA ARG A 176 14.61 2.63 6.16
C ARG A 176 15.99 1.96 6.05
N GLY A 177 17.02 2.68 5.61
CA GLY A 177 18.36 2.13 5.37
C GLY A 177 18.39 1.18 4.16
N ALA A 178 19.41 0.31 4.12
CA ALA A 178 19.62 -0.63 3.01
C ALA A 178 18.56 -1.76 3.02
N HIS A 179 17.48 -1.56 2.32
CA HIS A 179 16.40 -2.57 2.12
C HIS A 179 16.06 -2.78 0.65
N ILE A 180 16.72 -2.06 -0.25
CA ILE A 180 16.65 -2.25 -1.69
C ILE A 180 17.87 -3.06 -2.10
N TYR A 181 17.64 -4.13 -2.85
CA TYR A 181 18.70 -5.06 -3.27
C TYR A 181 18.69 -5.16 -4.79
N ASP A 182 19.89 -5.19 -5.37
CA ASP A 182 20.05 -5.58 -6.76
C ASP A 182 19.78 -7.08 -6.88
N ALA A 183 18.92 -7.49 -7.81
CA ALA A 183 18.61 -8.91 -8.05
C ALA A 183 19.87 -9.71 -8.49
N SER A 184 20.85 -9.04 -9.10
CA SER A 184 22.12 -9.64 -9.55
C SER A 184 23.24 -9.57 -8.50
N ASN A 185 23.13 -8.70 -7.49
CA ASN A 185 24.12 -8.52 -6.42
C ASN A 185 23.42 -8.39 -5.07
N ALA A 186 23.99 -8.96 -4.03
CA ALA A 186 23.37 -9.08 -2.71
C ALA A 186 23.07 -7.75 -1.98
N SER A 187 23.49 -6.59 -2.50
CA SER A 187 23.15 -5.25 -1.97
C SER A 187 23.55 -4.14 -2.96
N ILE A 188 22.76 -3.08 -3.00
CA ILE A 188 23.13 -1.79 -3.58
C ILE A 188 23.89 -0.98 -2.53
#